data_028f94a16c4f11de1e8d7a95f8798871
#
_entry.id   028f94a16c4f11de1e8d7a95f8798871
#
_cell.length_a   1.000
_cell.length_b   1.000
_cell.length_c   1.000
_cell.angle_alpha   90.00
_cell.angle_beta   90.00
_cell.angle_gamma   90.00
#
_symmetry.space_group_name_H-M   'P 1'
#
loop_
_entity.id
_entity.type
_entity.pdbx_description
1 polymer ?
#
loop_
_entity_poly.entity_id
_entity_poly.type
_entity_poly.pdbx_seq_one_letter_code
_entity_poly.pdbx_strand_id
1 'polypeptide(L)'
;MSESQLKARRATRAKAVLERGEKLFEVEQVEVRSCNGGVAKACGSFLYLGSLTDKKGSSGPEIRRRIKKATETFRRLWRVWAMKGLPLKLKGRLYSAFVHSVLLYNSEVWTITETEMKALVGRNGYLMRRLVGEVVRNADDKRLTESQLLEMLGLASIQSLIRMRKLQWVAHCARRGEEDLSWKRIVREVEDGKSKWGTRLKEDWKELGVKSTRGWCNKVKDKGWLASKLGKSKKKGKGKKKD
;
A
#
# COMPACT_ATOMS: atom_id res chain seq x y z
N MET A 1 -22.12 -27.97 -17.42
CA MET A 1 -21.03 -27.36 -18.24
C MET A 1 -19.89 -28.35 -18.23
N SER A 2 -19.45 -28.86 -19.38
CA SER A 2 -18.41 -29.89 -19.46
C SER A 2 -17.02 -29.31 -19.14
N GLU A 3 -16.10 -30.18 -18.73
CA GLU A 3 -14.72 -29.76 -18.37
C GLU A 3 -13.96 -29.13 -19.58
N SER A 4 -14.32 -29.59 -20.81
CA SER A 4 -13.83 -29.00 -22.06
C SER A 4 -14.30 -27.56 -22.27
N GLN A 5 -15.54 -27.24 -21.95
CA GLN A 5 -16.09 -25.87 -22.02
C GLN A 5 -15.45 -24.94 -20.98
N LEU A 6 -15.11 -25.45 -19.79
CA LEU A 6 -14.37 -24.70 -18.77
C LEU A 6 -12.94 -24.39 -19.20
N LYS A 7 -12.24 -25.36 -19.82
CA LYS A 7 -10.89 -25.16 -20.37
C LYS A 7 -10.89 -24.13 -21.50
N ALA A 8 -11.85 -24.21 -22.43
CA ALA A 8 -11.99 -23.25 -23.52
C ALA A 8 -12.25 -21.82 -23.02
N ARG A 9 -13.18 -21.63 -22.04
CA ARG A 9 -13.43 -20.32 -21.41
C ARG A 9 -12.21 -19.75 -20.67
N ARG A 10 -11.42 -20.61 -20.02
CA ARG A 10 -10.16 -20.20 -19.36
C ARG A 10 -9.12 -19.75 -20.38
N ALA A 11 -8.97 -20.46 -21.49
CA ALA A 11 -8.05 -20.12 -22.57
C ALA A 11 -8.45 -18.80 -23.25
N THR A 12 -9.73 -18.61 -23.58
CA THR A 12 -10.25 -17.36 -24.17
C THR A 12 -10.06 -16.17 -23.24
N ARG A 13 -10.28 -16.35 -21.92
CA ARG A 13 -10.06 -15.30 -20.92
C ARG A 13 -8.58 -14.97 -20.73
N ALA A 14 -7.71 -15.98 -20.81
CA ALA A 14 -6.25 -15.78 -20.77
C ALA A 14 -5.75 -15.01 -21.99
N LYS A 15 -6.26 -15.35 -23.20
CA LYS A 15 -5.93 -14.67 -24.45
C LYS A 15 -6.39 -13.21 -24.44
N ALA A 16 -7.63 -12.94 -24.00
CA ALA A 16 -8.14 -11.57 -23.86
C ALA A 16 -7.37 -10.71 -22.84
N VAL A 17 -6.81 -11.33 -21.79
CA VAL A 17 -5.93 -10.65 -20.81
C VAL A 17 -4.58 -10.33 -21.41
N LEU A 18 -4.01 -11.23 -22.23
CA LEU A 18 -2.77 -11.00 -22.98
C LEU A 18 -2.94 -9.90 -24.03
N GLU A 19 -3.98 -9.96 -24.84
CA GLU A 19 -4.29 -8.93 -25.85
C GLU A 19 -4.55 -7.54 -25.25
N ARG A 20 -5.22 -7.46 -24.06
CA ARG A 20 -5.34 -6.21 -23.31
C ARG A 20 -4.01 -5.74 -22.74
N GLY A 21 -3.11 -6.66 -22.38
CA GLY A 21 -1.74 -6.36 -21.94
C GLY A 21 -0.90 -5.79 -23.09
N GLU A 22 -1.00 -6.35 -24.29
CA GLU A 22 -0.25 -5.88 -25.46
C GLU A 22 -0.72 -4.52 -25.97
N LYS A 23 -2.03 -4.24 -25.99
CA LYS A 23 -2.58 -2.92 -26.35
C LYS A 23 -2.22 -1.79 -25.38
N LEU A 24 -1.79 -2.11 -24.16
CA LEU A 24 -1.31 -1.14 -23.17
C LEU A 24 0.15 -0.67 -23.43
N PHE A 25 0.82 -1.20 -24.43
CA PHE A 25 2.25 -0.98 -24.70
C PHE A 25 2.55 -0.39 -26.10
N GLU A 26 1.61 0.28 -26.75
CA GLU A 26 1.96 1.15 -27.87
C GLU A 26 2.73 2.37 -27.32
N VAL A 27 4.04 2.24 -27.35
CA VAL A 27 4.97 3.30 -26.97
C VAL A 27 5.26 4.12 -28.22
N GLU A 28 4.86 5.40 -28.22
CA GLU A 28 5.50 6.39 -29.10
C GLU A 28 7.00 6.34 -28.84
N GLN A 29 7.77 5.91 -29.84
CA GLN A 29 9.23 5.81 -29.74
C GLN A 29 9.83 7.21 -29.78
N VAL A 30 9.93 7.86 -28.64
CA VAL A 30 10.75 9.06 -28.52
C VAL A 30 12.17 8.60 -28.21
N GLU A 31 13.06 8.74 -29.18
CA GLU A 31 14.48 8.48 -28.99
C GLU A 31 15.13 9.69 -28.31
N VAL A 32 15.65 9.50 -27.12
CA VAL A 32 16.49 10.51 -26.44
C VAL A 32 17.93 10.09 -26.59
N ARG A 33 18.73 10.93 -27.26
CA ARG A 33 20.17 10.72 -27.39
C ARG A 33 20.87 11.21 -26.12
N SER A 34 21.65 10.32 -25.53
CA SER A 34 22.55 10.67 -24.42
C SER A 34 23.76 11.45 -24.96
N CYS A 35 24.36 12.29 -24.14
CA CYS A 35 25.61 12.98 -24.44
C CYS A 35 26.77 12.04 -24.83
N ASN A 36 26.70 10.77 -24.44
CA ASN A 36 27.68 9.74 -24.76
C ASN A 36 27.29 8.90 -26.01
N GLY A 37 26.38 9.38 -26.87
CA GLY A 37 25.96 8.72 -28.11
C GLY A 37 25.01 7.52 -27.91
N GLY A 38 24.66 7.16 -26.69
CA GLY A 38 23.69 6.10 -26.40
C GLY A 38 22.26 6.57 -26.70
N VAL A 39 21.42 5.67 -27.25
CA VAL A 39 20.01 5.93 -27.54
C VAL A 39 19.16 5.31 -26.43
N ALA A 40 18.45 6.14 -25.68
CA ALA A 40 17.45 5.69 -24.71
C ALA A 40 16.07 5.64 -25.38
N LYS A 41 15.42 4.48 -25.34
CA LYS A 41 14.05 4.32 -25.85
C LYS A 41 13.03 4.69 -24.78
N ALA A 42 12.06 5.53 -25.12
CA ALA A 42 10.95 5.83 -24.24
C ALA A 42 10.09 4.58 -24.02
N CYS A 43 9.73 4.30 -22.77
CA CYS A 43 8.86 3.18 -22.42
C CYS A 43 7.63 3.68 -21.64
N GLY A 44 6.50 3.00 -21.79
CA GLY A 44 5.25 3.34 -21.10
C GLY A 44 5.30 3.07 -19.59
N SER A 45 6.10 2.10 -19.17
CA SER A 45 6.36 1.79 -17.77
C SER A 45 7.75 1.19 -17.59
N PHE A 46 8.37 1.46 -16.46
CA PHE A 46 9.72 1.02 -16.14
C PHE A 46 9.80 0.45 -14.74
N LEU A 47 10.49 -0.68 -14.60
CA LEU A 47 10.71 -1.31 -13.29
C LEU A 47 12.02 -0.81 -12.69
N TYR A 48 11.94 0.05 -11.67
CA TYR A 48 13.09 0.61 -10.98
C TYR A 48 13.15 0.15 -9.51
N LEU A 49 14.25 -0.46 -9.11
CA LEU A 49 14.45 -0.98 -7.75
C LEU A 49 13.25 -1.78 -7.21
N GLY A 50 12.65 -2.58 -8.09
CA GLY A 50 11.50 -3.39 -7.74
C GLY A 50 10.16 -2.65 -7.66
N SER A 51 10.08 -1.37 -8.01
CA SER A 51 8.85 -0.59 -8.13
C SER A 51 8.55 -0.27 -9.60
N LEU A 52 7.30 -0.43 -10.00
CA LEU A 52 6.85 -0.11 -11.35
C LEU A 52 6.47 1.37 -11.42
N THR A 53 7.18 2.12 -12.25
CA THR A 53 6.90 3.53 -12.54
C THR A 53 6.21 3.63 -13.90
N ASP A 54 5.08 4.30 -13.95
CA ASP A 54 4.30 4.55 -15.15
C ASP A 54 4.63 5.92 -15.75
N LYS A 55 4.58 6.05 -17.09
CA LYS A 55 4.79 7.31 -17.84
C LYS A 55 3.91 8.46 -17.32
N LYS A 56 2.70 8.15 -16.86
CA LYS A 56 1.73 9.13 -16.30
C LYS A 56 1.97 9.46 -14.84
N GLY A 57 2.96 8.86 -14.17
CA GLY A 57 3.17 9.00 -12.73
C GLY A 57 2.05 8.40 -11.86
N SER A 58 1.21 7.53 -12.45
CA SER A 58 0.11 6.86 -11.73
C SER A 58 0.63 5.70 -10.88
N SER A 59 0.13 5.57 -9.66
CA SER A 59 0.46 4.43 -8.80
C SER A 59 -0.39 3.18 -9.08
N GLY A 60 -1.44 3.28 -9.89
CA GLY A 60 -2.40 2.21 -10.14
C GLY A 60 -1.77 0.92 -10.68
N PRO A 61 -0.90 0.95 -11.70
CA PRO A 61 -0.22 -0.24 -12.21
C PRO A 61 0.63 -0.93 -11.14
N GLU A 62 1.38 -0.17 -10.33
CA GLU A 62 2.19 -0.72 -9.23
C GLU A 62 1.29 -1.33 -8.15
N ILE A 63 0.22 -0.68 -7.74
CA ILE A 63 -0.72 -1.19 -6.74
C ILE A 63 -1.31 -2.53 -7.19
N ARG A 64 -1.74 -2.65 -8.45
CA ARG A 64 -2.24 -3.93 -9.00
C ARG A 64 -1.18 -5.02 -8.97
N ARG A 65 0.06 -4.68 -9.33
CA ARG A 65 1.20 -5.58 -9.29
C ARG A 65 1.50 -6.05 -7.86
N ARG A 66 1.46 -5.15 -6.87
CA ARG A 66 1.67 -5.47 -5.45
C ARG A 66 0.58 -6.36 -4.89
N ILE A 67 -0.67 -6.09 -5.23
CA ILE A 67 -1.80 -6.96 -4.88
C ILE A 67 -1.58 -8.38 -5.41
N LYS A 68 -1.14 -8.55 -6.66
CA LYS A 68 -0.83 -9.86 -7.24
C LYS A 68 0.29 -10.54 -6.48
N LYS A 69 1.44 -9.88 -6.28
CA LYS A 69 2.60 -10.43 -5.56
C LYS A 69 2.26 -10.81 -4.10
N ALA A 70 1.54 -9.95 -3.38
CA ALA A 70 1.12 -10.24 -2.01
C ALA A 70 0.19 -11.47 -1.95
N THR A 71 -0.71 -11.62 -2.93
CA THR A 71 -1.57 -12.79 -3.05
C THR A 71 -0.77 -14.07 -3.31
N GLU A 72 0.25 -13.99 -4.15
CA GLU A 72 1.17 -15.11 -4.42
C GLU A 72 1.99 -15.48 -3.17
N THR A 73 2.51 -14.48 -2.45
CA THR A 73 3.21 -14.68 -1.17
C THR A 73 2.32 -15.36 -0.14
N PHE A 74 1.08 -14.89 -0.01
CA PHE A 74 0.09 -15.52 0.87
C PHE A 74 -0.15 -16.99 0.52
N ARG A 75 -0.29 -17.32 -0.77
CA ARG A 75 -0.49 -18.69 -1.24
C ARG A 75 0.70 -19.60 -0.93
N ARG A 76 1.94 -19.09 -1.09
CA ARG A 76 3.15 -19.87 -0.79
C ARG A 76 3.24 -20.29 0.68
N LEU A 77 2.65 -19.50 1.57
CA LEU A 77 2.63 -19.73 3.02
C LEU A 77 1.40 -20.51 3.49
N TRP A 78 0.64 -21.17 2.60
CA TRP A 78 -0.62 -21.83 2.94
C TRP A 78 -0.49 -22.86 4.08
N ARG A 79 0.65 -23.60 4.11
CA ARG A 79 0.94 -24.60 5.17
C ARG A 79 1.01 -23.94 6.56
N VAL A 80 1.60 -22.75 6.63
CA VAL A 80 1.69 -21.98 7.88
C VAL A 80 0.29 -21.51 8.32
N TRP A 81 -0.52 -21.05 7.37
CA TRP A 81 -1.88 -20.60 7.66
C TRP A 81 -2.78 -21.75 8.11
N ALA A 82 -2.58 -22.95 7.58
CA ALA A 82 -3.34 -24.16 7.91
C ALA A 82 -2.99 -24.76 9.28
N MET A 83 -1.91 -24.36 9.93
CA MET A 83 -1.52 -24.85 11.26
C MET A 83 -2.58 -24.50 12.31
N LYS A 84 -3.26 -25.52 12.86
CA LYS A 84 -4.34 -25.38 13.86
C LYS A 84 -3.85 -24.82 15.21
N GLY A 85 -2.65 -25.23 15.64
CA GLY A 85 -2.05 -24.81 16.93
C GLY A 85 -1.45 -23.39 16.94
N LEU A 86 -1.44 -22.68 15.81
CA LEU A 86 -0.82 -21.36 15.72
C LEU A 86 -1.80 -20.26 16.17
N PRO A 87 -1.49 -19.50 17.25
CA PRO A 87 -2.36 -18.42 17.71
C PRO A 87 -2.62 -17.36 16.64
N LEU A 88 -3.86 -16.84 16.55
CA LEU A 88 -4.25 -15.86 15.53
C LEU A 88 -3.38 -14.59 15.54
N LYS A 89 -3.00 -14.10 16.71
CA LYS A 89 -2.09 -12.95 16.84
C LYS A 89 -0.71 -13.23 16.26
N LEU A 90 -0.22 -14.48 16.37
CA LEU A 90 1.05 -14.88 15.75
C LEU A 90 0.90 -15.00 14.24
N LYS A 91 -0.20 -15.60 13.75
CA LYS A 91 -0.53 -15.58 12.30
C LYS A 91 -0.59 -14.14 11.77
N GLY A 92 -1.18 -13.20 12.52
CA GLY A 92 -1.21 -11.78 12.17
C GLY A 92 0.19 -11.16 12.06
N ARG A 93 1.10 -11.46 13.00
CA ARG A 93 2.50 -10.99 12.94
C ARG A 93 3.22 -11.52 11.69
N LEU A 94 3.07 -12.81 11.39
CA LEU A 94 3.64 -13.42 10.19
C LEU A 94 3.03 -12.83 8.92
N TYR A 95 1.71 -12.61 8.91
CA TYR A 95 1.02 -11.94 7.82
C TYR A 95 1.56 -10.53 7.57
N SER A 96 1.76 -9.75 8.63
CA SER A 96 2.37 -8.42 8.54
C SER A 96 3.80 -8.47 8.01
N ALA A 97 4.61 -9.41 8.47
CA ALA A 97 6.00 -9.55 8.07
C ALA A 97 6.15 -9.97 6.60
N PHE A 98 5.35 -10.90 6.11
CA PHE A 98 5.50 -11.46 4.77
C PHE A 98 4.56 -10.84 3.74
N VAL A 99 3.28 -10.64 4.08
CA VAL A 99 2.28 -10.19 3.10
C VAL A 99 2.19 -8.67 3.04
N HIS A 100 2.10 -7.98 4.18
CA HIS A 100 2.06 -6.51 4.18
C HIS A 100 3.37 -5.89 3.70
N SER A 101 4.53 -6.51 3.97
CA SER A 101 5.82 -6.03 3.46
C SER A 101 5.87 -6.00 1.93
N VAL A 102 5.29 -7.02 1.27
CA VAL A 102 5.19 -7.10 -0.19
C VAL A 102 4.08 -6.20 -0.73
N LEU A 103 2.91 -6.18 -0.07
CA LEU A 103 1.74 -5.42 -0.49
C LEU A 103 2.02 -3.91 -0.48
N LEU A 104 2.69 -3.43 0.57
CA LEU A 104 2.90 -2.00 0.83
C LEU A 104 4.33 -1.55 0.51
N TYR A 105 5.06 -2.32 -0.28
CA TYR A 105 6.39 -1.91 -0.70
C TYR A 105 6.33 -0.62 -1.52
N ASN A 106 7.14 0.37 -1.17
CA ASN A 106 7.20 1.69 -1.79
C ASN A 106 5.87 2.49 -1.69
N SER A 107 5.00 2.16 -0.72
CA SER A 107 3.70 2.82 -0.56
C SER A 107 3.79 4.26 -0.06
N GLU A 108 4.92 4.67 0.45
CA GLU A 108 5.21 6.02 0.94
C GLU A 108 5.12 7.10 -0.16
N VAL A 109 5.42 6.72 -1.40
CA VAL A 109 5.38 7.64 -2.55
C VAL A 109 4.12 7.51 -3.41
N TRP A 110 3.20 6.60 -3.07
CA TRP A 110 2.00 6.38 -3.87
C TRP A 110 1.02 7.54 -3.82
N THR A 111 0.54 7.91 -5.00
CA THR A 111 -0.63 8.79 -5.18
C THR A 111 -1.87 7.93 -5.35
N ILE A 112 -2.50 7.57 -4.24
CA ILE A 112 -3.58 6.57 -4.21
C ILE A 112 -4.92 7.26 -4.44
N THR A 113 -5.71 6.75 -5.37
CA THR A 113 -7.12 7.11 -5.54
C THR A 113 -8.02 6.33 -4.57
N GLU A 114 -9.25 6.77 -4.38
CA GLU A 114 -10.21 6.02 -3.55
C GLU A 114 -10.50 4.62 -4.10
N THR A 115 -10.59 4.48 -5.40
CA THR A 115 -10.79 3.19 -6.07
C THR A 115 -9.64 2.22 -5.78
N GLU A 116 -8.41 2.71 -5.85
CA GLU A 116 -7.21 1.93 -5.53
C GLU A 116 -7.13 1.58 -4.03
N MET A 117 -7.52 2.51 -3.15
CA MET A 117 -7.61 2.23 -1.73
C MET A 117 -8.65 1.15 -1.43
N LYS A 118 -9.84 1.24 -2.03
CA LYS A 118 -10.89 0.20 -1.91
C LYS A 118 -10.38 -1.15 -2.41
N ALA A 119 -9.61 -1.19 -3.50
CA ALA A 119 -9.03 -2.44 -4.01
C ALA A 119 -7.99 -3.04 -3.05
N LEU A 120 -7.13 -2.21 -2.44
CA LEU A 120 -6.15 -2.64 -1.42
C LEU A 120 -6.85 -3.20 -0.18
N VAL A 121 -7.79 -2.45 0.38
CA VAL A 121 -8.57 -2.85 1.56
C VAL A 121 -9.37 -4.11 1.29
N GLY A 122 -10.05 -4.18 0.17
CA GLY A 122 -10.85 -5.34 -0.22
C GLY A 122 -10.01 -6.61 -0.38
N ARG A 123 -8.83 -6.49 -1.03
CA ARG A 123 -7.91 -7.63 -1.15
C ARG A 123 -7.32 -8.04 0.18
N ASN A 124 -6.90 -7.09 1.00
CA ASN A 124 -6.39 -7.36 2.34
C ASN A 124 -7.44 -8.06 3.21
N GLY A 125 -8.67 -7.57 3.22
CA GLY A 125 -9.79 -8.19 3.94
C GLY A 125 -10.08 -9.61 3.46
N TYR A 126 -10.03 -9.87 2.15
CA TYR A 126 -10.16 -11.21 1.60
C TYR A 126 -9.07 -12.16 2.11
N LEU A 127 -7.80 -11.73 2.11
CA LEU A 127 -6.69 -12.56 2.58
C LEU A 127 -6.74 -12.79 4.10
N MET A 128 -7.13 -11.78 4.87
CA MET A 128 -7.32 -11.91 6.33
C MET A 128 -8.44 -12.91 6.68
N ARG A 129 -9.56 -12.90 5.96
CA ARG A 129 -10.63 -13.90 6.17
C ARG A 129 -10.13 -15.31 5.92
N ARG A 130 -9.37 -15.51 4.85
CA ARG A 130 -8.75 -16.82 4.58
C ARG A 130 -7.72 -17.23 5.63
N LEU A 131 -7.05 -16.28 6.25
CA LEU A 131 -6.09 -16.50 7.32
C LEU A 131 -6.76 -16.99 8.61
N VAL A 132 -7.91 -16.39 8.95
CA VAL A 132 -8.70 -16.74 10.14
C VAL A 132 -9.47 -18.05 9.92
N GLY A 133 -9.83 -18.36 8.69
CA GLY A 133 -10.71 -19.47 8.31
C GLY A 133 -12.06 -18.95 7.85
N GLU A 134 -12.56 -19.48 6.74
CA GLU A 134 -13.80 -19.01 6.10
C GLU A 134 -15.07 -19.24 6.95
N VAL A 135 -14.98 -20.08 8.00
CA VAL A 135 -16.09 -20.50 8.85
C VAL A 135 -16.31 -19.56 10.06
N VAL A 136 -15.37 -18.65 10.31
CA VAL A 136 -15.50 -17.76 11.47
C VAL A 136 -16.47 -16.63 11.15
N ARG A 137 -17.66 -16.72 11.78
CA ARG A 137 -18.69 -15.69 11.73
C ARG A 137 -18.78 -15.01 13.10
N ASN A 138 -19.42 -13.85 13.16
CA ASN A 138 -19.71 -13.21 14.44
C ASN A 138 -20.90 -13.89 15.16
N ALA A 139 -21.25 -13.43 16.36
CA ALA A 139 -22.37 -13.96 17.13
C ALA A 139 -23.72 -13.92 16.39
N ASP A 140 -23.87 -12.98 15.43
CA ASP A 140 -25.07 -12.82 14.60
C ASP A 140 -25.02 -13.64 13.29
N ASP A 141 -24.13 -14.62 13.17
CA ASP A 141 -23.88 -15.43 11.95
C ASP A 141 -23.52 -14.62 10.70
N LYS A 142 -23.06 -13.37 10.87
CA LYS A 142 -22.61 -12.49 9.80
C LYS A 142 -21.11 -12.61 9.55
N ARG A 143 -20.69 -12.30 8.33
CA ARG A 143 -19.25 -12.24 8.02
C ARG A 143 -18.54 -11.22 8.91
N LEU A 144 -17.35 -11.58 9.40
CA LEU A 144 -16.51 -10.66 10.17
C LEU A 144 -16.23 -9.38 9.39
N THR A 145 -16.38 -8.26 10.07
CA THR A 145 -16.01 -6.93 9.55
C THR A 145 -14.49 -6.78 9.50
N GLU A 146 -13.99 -5.78 8.77
CA GLU A 146 -12.57 -5.48 8.71
C GLU A 146 -12.01 -5.19 10.11
N SER A 147 -12.72 -4.40 10.92
CA SER A 147 -12.31 -4.05 12.29
C SER A 147 -12.15 -5.27 13.20
N GLN A 148 -13.09 -6.20 13.15
CA GLN A 148 -13.02 -7.46 13.90
C GLN A 148 -11.82 -8.31 13.48
N LEU A 149 -11.57 -8.42 12.17
CA LEU A 149 -10.41 -9.15 11.64
C LEU A 149 -9.08 -8.53 12.10
N LEU A 150 -8.98 -7.21 12.05
CA LEU A 150 -7.79 -6.48 12.48
C LEU A 150 -7.54 -6.67 13.98
N GLU A 151 -8.58 -6.64 14.81
CA GLU A 151 -8.48 -6.86 16.24
C GLU A 151 -8.04 -8.30 16.57
N MET A 152 -8.68 -9.31 15.98
CA MET A 152 -8.35 -10.73 16.18
C MET A 152 -6.90 -11.03 15.78
N LEU A 153 -6.42 -10.45 14.68
CA LEU A 153 -5.08 -10.65 14.16
C LEU A 153 -4.04 -9.71 14.79
N GLY A 154 -4.47 -8.69 15.55
CA GLY A 154 -3.60 -7.67 16.12
C GLY A 154 -2.92 -6.81 15.05
N LEU A 155 -3.61 -6.54 13.94
CA LEU A 155 -3.11 -5.79 12.80
C LEU A 155 -3.64 -4.35 12.79
N ALA A 156 -2.91 -3.45 12.14
CA ALA A 156 -3.39 -2.12 11.81
C ALA A 156 -4.05 -2.11 10.42
N SER A 157 -4.94 -1.15 10.19
CA SER A 157 -5.59 -0.98 8.88
C SER A 157 -4.57 -0.60 7.78
N ILE A 158 -4.88 -0.92 6.53
CA ILE A 158 -4.04 -0.57 5.37
C ILE A 158 -3.83 0.94 5.29
N GLN A 159 -4.89 1.71 5.54
CA GLN A 159 -4.82 3.17 5.54
C GLN A 159 -3.81 3.68 6.58
N SER A 160 -3.89 3.17 7.82
CA SER A 160 -2.96 3.53 8.89
C SER A 160 -1.52 3.14 8.58
N LEU A 161 -1.31 1.97 7.97
CA LEU A 161 0.03 1.50 7.59
C LEU A 161 0.65 2.37 6.48
N ILE A 162 -0.12 2.75 5.45
CA ILE A 162 0.35 3.64 4.37
C ILE A 162 0.67 5.01 4.94
N ARG A 163 -0.23 5.58 5.77
CA ARG A 163 0.00 6.85 6.45
C ARG A 163 1.29 6.83 7.28
N MET A 164 1.47 5.79 8.09
CA MET A 164 2.65 5.64 8.93
C MET A 164 3.94 5.60 8.08
N ARG A 165 3.97 4.82 6.99
CA ARG A 165 5.12 4.74 6.09
C ARG A 165 5.43 6.09 5.43
N LYS A 166 4.40 6.77 4.92
CA LYS A 166 4.54 8.11 4.34
C LYS A 166 5.15 9.10 5.33
N LEU A 167 4.62 9.16 6.55
CA LEU A 167 5.12 10.07 7.59
C LEU A 167 6.55 9.71 8.02
N GLN A 168 6.88 8.44 8.15
CA GLN A 168 8.24 7.99 8.46
C GLN A 168 9.23 8.37 7.35
N TRP A 169 8.84 8.21 6.08
CA TRP A 169 9.67 8.59 4.94
C TRP A 169 9.89 10.10 4.89
N VAL A 170 8.83 10.89 5.06
CA VAL A 170 8.93 12.36 5.13
C VAL A 170 9.84 12.80 6.26
N ALA A 171 9.71 12.19 7.45
CA ALA A 171 10.57 12.46 8.58
C ALA A 171 12.04 12.08 8.31
N HIS A 172 12.27 11.00 7.56
CA HIS A 172 13.60 10.61 7.13
C HIS A 172 14.22 11.68 6.22
N CYS A 173 13.51 12.12 5.18
CA CYS A 173 13.96 13.17 4.28
C CYS A 173 14.23 14.48 5.02
N ALA A 174 13.35 14.89 5.95
CA ALA A 174 13.53 16.10 6.75
C ALA A 174 14.80 16.10 7.58
N ARG A 175 15.23 14.94 8.08
CA ARG A 175 16.47 14.81 8.86
C ARG A 175 17.74 14.83 8.02
N ARG A 176 17.65 14.58 6.72
CA ARG A 176 18.80 14.67 5.80
C ARG A 176 19.24 16.11 5.54
N GLY A 177 18.40 17.07 5.86
CA GLY A 177 18.70 18.49 5.77
C GLY A 177 17.99 19.19 4.62
N GLU A 178 18.12 20.52 4.63
CA GLU A 178 17.43 21.39 3.67
C GLU A 178 17.99 21.30 2.25
N GLU A 179 19.22 20.83 2.11
CA GLU A 179 19.86 20.63 0.81
C GLU A 179 19.45 19.32 0.10
N ASP A 180 18.78 18.39 0.81
CA ASP A 180 18.32 17.14 0.21
C ASP A 180 17.20 17.39 -0.82
N LEU A 181 17.41 16.88 -2.03
CA LEU A 181 16.49 17.08 -3.14
C LEU A 181 15.11 16.50 -2.87
N SER A 182 15.04 15.38 -2.15
CA SER A 182 13.76 14.74 -1.77
C SER A 182 13.01 15.63 -0.79
N TRP A 183 13.74 16.25 0.16
CA TRP A 183 13.15 17.19 1.11
C TRP A 183 12.63 18.46 0.41
N LYS A 184 13.43 19.08 -0.45
CA LYS A 184 13.02 20.24 -1.26
C LYS A 184 11.77 19.92 -2.10
N ARG A 185 11.70 18.72 -2.66
CA ARG A 185 10.51 18.26 -3.42
C ARG A 185 9.30 18.13 -2.52
N ILE A 186 9.41 17.51 -1.34
CA ILE A 186 8.31 17.35 -0.38
C ILE A 186 7.76 18.71 0.03
N VAL A 187 8.64 19.65 0.40
CA VAL A 187 8.24 21.01 0.80
C VAL A 187 7.44 21.68 -0.32
N ARG A 188 7.94 21.64 -1.55
CA ARG A 188 7.24 22.18 -2.72
C ARG A 188 5.87 21.53 -2.94
N GLU A 189 5.77 20.22 -2.91
CA GLU A 189 4.50 19.50 -3.09
C GLU A 189 3.45 19.86 -2.02
N VAL A 190 3.93 20.11 -0.80
CA VAL A 190 3.08 20.55 0.31
C VAL A 190 2.67 22.02 0.17
N GLU A 191 3.58 22.91 -0.22
CA GLU A 191 3.32 24.36 -0.33
C GLU A 191 2.41 24.66 -1.52
N ASP A 192 2.73 24.14 -2.70
CA ASP A 192 1.97 24.34 -3.94
C ASP A 192 0.53 23.82 -3.84
N GLY A 193 0.29 22.80 -3.03
CA GLY A 193 -1.04 22.21 -2.81
C GLY A 193 -1.71 21.61 -4.05
N LYS A 194 -0.99 21.54 -5.18
CA LYS A 194 -1.51 21.05 -6.47
C LYS A 194 -1.50 19.52 -6.55
N SER A 195 -0.59 18.87 -5.83
CA SER A 195 -0.47 17.43 -5.88
C SER A 195 -1.41 16.74 -4.88
N LYS A 196 -2.07 15.68 -5.33
CA LYS A 196 -2.92 14.83 -4.48
C LYS A 196 -2.12 14.22 -3.31
N TRP A 197 -0.83 13.94 -3.54
CA TRP A 197 0.05 13.40 -2.51
C TRP A 197 0.33 14.43 -1.41
N GLY A 198 0.68 15.66 -1.79
CA GLY A 198 0.93 16.77 -0.85
C GLY A 198 -0.34 17.15 -0.07
N THR A 199 -1.50 17.21 -0.74
CA THR A 199 -2.79 17.49 -0.09
C THR A 199 -3.10 16.45 0.99
N ARG A 200 -2.98 15.15 0.68
CA ARG A 200 -3.19 14.09 1.66
C ARG A 200 -2.18 14.13 2.81
N LEU A 201 -0.94 14.52 2.54
CA LEU A 201 0.06 14.68 3.58
C LEU A 201 -0.34 15.82 4.55
N LYS A 202 -0.89 16.93 4.05
CA LYS A 202 -1.44 18.00 4.89
C LYS A 202 -2.59 17.51 5.78
N GLU A 203 -3.47 16.67 5.24
CA GLU A 203 -4.58 16.06 5.99
C GLU A 203 -4.06 15.13 7.09
N ASP A 204 -3.11 14.25 6.75
CA ASP A 204 -2.47 13.35 7.70
C ASP A 204 -1.82 14.14 8.87
N TRP A 205 -1.29 15.32 8.61
CA TRP A 205 -0.69 16.17 9.63
C TRP A 205 -1.68 16.93 10.51
N LYS A 206 -2.78 17.43 9.92
CA LYS A 206 -3.88 18.01 10.71
C LYS A 206 -4.41 17.02 11.75
N GLU A 207 -4.58 15.76 11.35
CA GLU A 207 -5.00 14.69 12.27
C GLU A 207 -3.98 14.41 13.40
N LEU A 208 -2.70 14.64 13.17
CA LEU A 208 -1.65 14.54 14.19
C LEU A 208 -1.55 15.80 15.08
N GLY A 209 -2.40 16.81 14.84
CA GLY A 209 -2.43 18.06 15.61
C GLY A 209 -1.36 19.07 15.20
N VAL A 210 -0.84 18.99 13.99
CA VAL A 210 0.08 19.98 13.42
C VAL A 210 -0.71 21.06 12.70
N LYS A 211 -0.78 22.26 13.28
CA LYS A 211 -1.64 23.37 12.81
C LYS A 211 -0.97 24.25 11.74
N SER A 212 0.34 24.24 11.60
CA SER A 212 1.07 25.18 10.74
C SER A 212 2.04 24.48 9.81
N THR A 213 2.09 24.94 8.55
CA THR A 213 3.05 24.46 7.55
C THR A 213 4.51 24.82 7.88
N ARG A 214 4.78 25.91 8.57
CA ARG A 214 6.15 26.27 9.01
C ARG A 214 6.61 25.50 10.23
N GLY A 215 5.71 25.18 11.17
CA GLY A 215 6.06 24.44 12.40
C GLY A 215 6.23 22.94 12.23
N TRP A 216 5.75 22.37 11.10
CA TRP A 216 5.79 20.93 10.91
C TRP A 216 7.19 20.39 10.61
N CYS A 217 8.03 21.15 9.90
CA CYS A 217 9.39 20.78 9.55
C CYS A 217 10.20 20.39 10.79
N ASN A 218 10.13 21.20 11.85
CA ASN A 218 10.87 20.94 13.09
C ASN A 218 10.26 19.77 13.88
N LYS A 219 8.93 19.68 13.95
CA LYS A 219 8.24 18.57 14.65
C LYS A 219 8.47 17.23 14.01
N VAL A 220 8.52 17.18 12.68
CA VAL A 220 8.73 15.94 11.93
C VAL A 220 10.17 15.43 12.04
N LYS A 221 11.15 16.34 12.24
CA LYS A 221 12.55 15.96 12.51
C LYS A 221 12.69 15.21 13.84
N ASP A 222 11.83 15.47 14.80
CA ASP A 222 11.84 14.80 16.11
C ASP A 222 11.29 13.38 16.04
N LYS A 223 12.19 12.39 16.20
CA LYS A 223 11.83 10.96 16.21
C LYS A 223 10.90 10.61 17.37
N GLY A 224 11.10 11.20 18.53
CA GLY A 224 10.33 10.95 19.75
C GLY A 224 8.90 11.43 19.60
N TRP A 225 8.70 12.63 19.08
CA TRP A 225 7.39 13.19 18.79
C TRP A 225 6.61 12.31 17.80
N LEU A 226 7.24 11.95 16.67
CA LEU A 226 6.60 11.10 15.64
C LEU A 226 6.22 9.73 16.20
N ALA A 227 7.13 9.08 16.95
CA ALA A 227 6.87 7.79 17.58
C ALA A 227 5.70 7.87 18.59
N SER A 228 5.63 8.94 19.40
CA SER A 228 4.53 9.16 20.34
C SER A 228 3.18 9.31 19.66
N LYS A 229 3.14 9.98 18.51
CA LYS A 229 1.91 10.20 17.73
C LYS A 229 1.46 8.94 16.99
N LEU A 230 2.39 8.23 16.37
CA LEU A 230 2.11 6.95 15.69
C LEU A 230 1.76 5.83 16.68
N GLY A 231 2.37 5.83 17.87
CA GLY A 231 2.05 4.90 18.96
C GLY A 231 0.68 5.13 19.59
N LYS A 232 0.22 6.37 19.69
CA LYS A 232 -1.11 6.72 20.23
C LYS A 232 -2.26 6.26 19.34
N SER A 233 -2.04 6.11 18.04
CA SER A 233 -3.04 5.54 17.12
C SER A 233 -3.44 4.10 17.49
N LYS A 234 -2.59 3.37 18.22
CA LYS A 234 -2.88 2.01 18.71
C LYS A 234 -3.76 1.97 19.98
N LYS A 235 -3.91 3.09 20.73
CA LYS A 235 -4.58 3.09 22.06
C LYS A 235 -6.03 3.63 22.05
N LYS A 236 -6.52 4.21 20.97
CA LYS A 236 -7.91 4.75 20.91
C LYS A 236 -9.03 3.69 20.86
N GLY A 237 -8.71 2.40 20.93
CA GLY A 237 -9.67 1.30 20.93
C GLY A 237 -10.04 0.72 22.31
N LYS A 238 -9.53 1.26 23.42
CA LYS A 238 -10.02 0.86 24.74
C LYS A 238 -11.14 1.79 25.17
N GLY A 239 -12.38 1.35 24.91
CA GLY A 239 -13.60 2.01 25.36
C GLY A 239 -13.56 2.24 26.88
N LYS A 240 -13.93 3.45 27.28
CA LYS A 240 -14.39 3.70 28.64
C LYS A 240 -15.63 2.81 28.86
N LYS A 241 -15.52 1.78 29.67
CA LYS A 241 -16.67 1.26 30.39
C LYS A 241 -17.11 2.41 31.32
N LYS A 242 -18.31 2.89 31.14
CA LYS A 242 -19.02 3.60 32.19
C LYS A 242 -19.59 2.54 33.12
N ASP A 243 -19.24 2.64 34.37
CA ASP A 243 -19.97 2.08 35.46
C ASP A 243 -21.30 2.80 35.63
#